data_fe985db26f8456809d2f5da1983d01dc
#
_entry.id   fe985db26f8456809d2f5da1983d01dc
#
_cell.length_a   1.000
_cell.length_b   1.000
_cell.length_c   1.000
_cell.angle_alpha   90.00
_cell.angle_beta   90.00
_cell.angle_gamma   90.00
#
_symmetry.space_group_name_H-M   'P 1'
#
loop_
_entity.id
_entity.type
_entity.pdbx_description
1 polymer ?
#
loop_
_entity_poly.entity_id
_entity_poly.type
_entity_poly.pdbx_seq_one_letter_code
_entity_poly.pdbx_strand_id
1 'polypeptide(L)'
;MEMSALWKLSYGMYAIGTLDGERPTGCIVNTVIQITSDNPVIAISMNKNNYTYDCIKRTGRFSVSILSEKTTQNVIAKLGFSSGRDTDKFDGDIFAWEYMDGLPVVNENSCAHITAEVITMTEMETHYVILARVQDAKVTSDYNPMTYKYYHEVIKGKAPKNAPTYQAPEKITDKETWACQICG
;
A
#
# COMPACT_ATOMS: atom_id res chain seq x y z
N MET A 1 24.43 -0.76 -13.15
CA MET A 1 23.01 -0.38 -13.33
C MET A 1 22.72 0.76 -12.36
N GLU A 2 22.15 1.85 -12.85
CA GLU A 2 21.78 3.01 -12.00
C GLU A 2 20.37 2.80 -11.43
N MET A 3 20.30 2.32 -10.20
CA MET A 3 19.02 2.00 -9.52
C MET A 3 18.13 3.23 -9.28
N SER A 4 18.73 4.43 -9.23
CA SER A 4 17.98 5.68 -9.08
C SER A 4 16.98 5.96 -10.21
N ALA A 5 17.18 5.36 -11.39
CA ALA A 5 16.24 5.44 -12.49
C ALA A 5 14.86 4.87 -12.11
N LEU A 6 14.79 3.83 -11.27
CA LEU A 6 13.54 3.22 -10.79
C LEU A 6 12.76 4.15 -9.84
N TRP A 7 13.44 5.11 -9.20
CA TRP A 7 12.78 6.09 -8.32
C TRP A 7 12.00 7.15 -9.10
N LYS A 8 12.15 7.17 -10.43
CA LYS A 8 11.36 8.05 -11.32
C LYS A 8 9.99 7.47 -11.69
N LEU A 9 9.74 6.19 -11.35
CA LEU A 9 8.43 5.59 -11.53
C LEU A 9 7.40 6.25 -10.60
N SER A 10 6.18 6.44 -11.10
CA SER A 10 5.08 7.00 -10.31
C SER A 10 4.36 5.89 -9.54
N TYR A 11 4.07 6.17 -8.28
CA TYR A 11 3.32 5.28 -7.40
C TYR A 11 2.25 6.05 -6.64
N GLY A 12 1.13 5.37 -6.34
CA GLY A 12 0.10 5.88 -5.44
C GLY A 12 0.26 5.38 -4.02
N MET A 13 -0.79 5.59 -3.21
CA MET A 13 -0.93 5.01 -1.87
C MET A 13 -2.30 4.37 -1.76
N TYR A 14 -2.34 3.09 -1.42
CA TYR A 14 -3.54 2.29 -1.43
C TYR A 14 -3.63 1.42 -0.17
N ALA A 15 -4.83 1.33 0.41
CA ALA A 15 -5.13 0.33 1.40
C ALA A 15 -5.78 -0.88 0.71
N ILE A 16 -5.19 -2.05 0.89
CA ILE A 16 -5.73 -3.32 0.43
C ILE A 16 -6.46 -3.96 1.60
N GLY A 17 -7.71 -4.34 1.40
CA GLY A 17 -8.54 -5.03 2.38
C GLY A 17 -8.91 -6.44 1.92
N THR A 18 -8.97 -7.38 2.85
CA THR A 18 -9.45 -8.76 2.64
C THR A 18 -9.91 -9.36 3.96
N LEU A 19 -10.25 -10.65 3.99
CA LEU A 19 -10.70 -11.35 5.18
C LEU A 19 -9.71 -12.44 5.60
N ASP A 20 -9.56 -12.62 6.90
CA ASP A 20 -8.93 -13.75 7.55
C ASP A 20 -10.01 -14.57 8.27
N GLY A 21 -10.61 -15.54 7.59
CA GLY A 21 -11.90 -16.08 7.99
C GLY A 21 -12.99 -15.01 7.88
N GLU A 22 -13.59 -14.64 9.00
CA GLU A 22 -14.57 -13.53 9.09
C GLU A 22 -13.94 -12.20 9.52
N ARG A 23 -12.69 -12.24 9.97
CA ARG A 23 -12.00 -11.06 10.51
C ARG A 23 -11.45 -10.17 9.37
N PRO A 24 -11.78 -8.86 9.33
CA PRO A 24 -11.21 -7.94 8.37
C PRO A 24 -9.70 -7.77 8.62
N THR A 25 -8.92 -7.77 7.55
CA THR A 25 -7.48 -7.51 7.58
C THR A 25 -7.04 -6.76 6.33
N GLY A 26 -5.84 -6.20 6.35
CA GLY A 26 -5.36 -5.43 5.21
C GLY A 26 -3.94 -4.92 5.38
N CYS A 27 -3.46 -4.22 4.38
CA CYS A 27 -2.15 -3.58 4.39
C CYS A 27 -2.10 -2.38 3.45
N ILE A 28 -1.03 -1.58 3.57
CA ILE A 28 -0.72 -0.52 2.62
C ILE A 28 0.19 -1.05 1.52
N VAL A 29 -0.14 -0.71 0.28
CA VAL A 29 0.73 -0.91 -0.89
C VAL A 29 0.84 0.39 -1.69
N ASN A 30 1.89 0.50 -2.50
CA ASN A 30 2.09 1.65 -3.38
C ASN A 30 1.91 1.31 -4.87
N THR A 31 1.70 0.04 -5.19
CA THR A 31 1.63 -0.45 -6.57
C THR A 31 0.26 -1.04 -6.85
N VAL A 32 -0.61 -0.23 -7.44
CA VAL A 32 -1.87 -0.65 -8.07
C VAL A 32 -1.94 0.05 -9.41
N ILE A 33 -2.17 -0.72 -10.48
CA ILE A 33 -2.30 -0.18 -11.84
C ILE A 33 -3.47 -0.84 -12.56
N GLN A 34 -4.16 -0.08 -13.40
CA GLN A 34 -5.17 -0.61 -14.32
C GLN A 34 -4.47 -1.23 -15.54
N ILE A 35 -4.90 -2.42 -15.93
CA ILE A 35 -4.34 -3.18 -17.06
C ILE A 35 -5.24 -3.08 -18.27
N THR A 36 -6.57 -3.23 -18.11
CA THR A 36 -7.54 -3.17 -19.21
C THR A 36 -8.69 -2.22 -18.87
N SER A 37 -9.34 -1.64 -19.90
CA SER A 37 -10.53 -0.79 -19.77
C SER A 37 -11.83 -1.60 -19.86
N ASP A 38 -11.95 -2.41 -20.89
CA ASP A 38 -13.11 -3.29 -21.08
C ASP A 38 -12.94 -4.52 -20.18
N ASN A 39 -13.98 -4.85 -19.38
CA ASN A 39 -13.86 -5.84 -18.31
C ASN A 39 -12.61 -5.57 -17.46
N PRO A 40 -12.59 -4.48 -16.67
CA PRO A 40 -11.38 -3.92 -16.14
C PRO A 40 -10.62 -4.92 -15.25
N VAL A 41 -9.32 -5.00 -15.49
CA VAL A 41 -8.36 -5.77 -14.72
C VAL A 41 -7.37 -4.81 -14.10
N ILE A 42 -7.04 -5.05 -12.84
CA ILE A 42 -5.98 -4.34 -12.11
C ILE A 42 -4.85 -5.30 -11.76
N ALA A 43 -3.65 -4.75 -11.61
CA ALA A 43 -2.50 -5.44 -11.06
C ALA A 43 -2.07 -4.79 -9.75
N ILE A 44 -1.74 -5.61 -8.75
CA ILE A 44 -1.08 -5.18 -7.52
C ILE A 44 0.21 -5.95 -7.32
N SER A 45 1.22 -5.32 -6.71
CA SER A 45 2.45 -5.99 -6.29
C SER A 45 2.48 -6.10 -4.77
N MET A 46 2.67 -7.32 -4.27
CA MET A 46 2.60 -7.61 -2.83
C MET A 46 3.77 -8.50 -2.39
N ASN A 47 4.42 -8.11 -1.30
CA ASN A 47 5.53 -8.87 -0.73
C ASN A 47 5.05 -10.23 -0.21
N LYS A 48 5.85 -11.29 -0.46
CA LYS A 48 5.55 -12.68 -0.03
C LYS A 48 5.37 -12.83 1.49
N ASN A 49 6.05 -12.00 2.27
CA ASN A 49 5.98 -12.04 3.73
C ASN A 49 4.81 -11.23 4.31
N ASN A 50 4.00 -10.60 3.46
CA ASN A 50 2.84 -9.83 3.90
C ASN A 50 1.70 -10.78 4.24
N TYR A 51 1.20 -10.73 5.48
CA TYR A 51 0.09 -11.57 5.92
C TYR A 51 -1.19 -11.39 5.08
N THR A 52 -1.44 -10.17 4.62
CA THR A 52 -2.58 -9.88 3.73
C THR A 52 -2.48 -10.67 2.41
N TYR A 53 -1.26 -10.91 1.90
CA TYR A 53 -1.06 -11.79 0.75
C TYR A 53 -1.57 -13.22 1.02
N ASP A 54 -1.21 -13.80 2.18
CA ASP A 54 -1.68 -15.14 2.55
C ASP A 54 -3.22 -15.20 2.63
N CYS A 55 -3.86 -14.13 3.13
CA CYS A 55 -5.30 -14.03 3.20
C CYS A 55 -5.94 -13.92 1.79
N ILE A 56 -5.40 -13.07 0.91
CA ILE A 56 -5.88 -12.96 -0.48
C ILE A 56 -5.73 -14.28 -1.22
N LYS A 57 -4.63 -15.01 -0.99
CA LYS A 57 -4.44 -16.33 -1.60
C LYS A 57 -5.52 -17.35 -1.19
N ARG A 58 -6.02 -17.24 0.06
CA ARG A 58 -7.10 -18.11 0.56
C ARG A 58 -8.48 -17.68 0.08
N THR A 59 -8.75 -16.36 0.08
CA THR A 59 -10.08 -15.83 -0.24
C THR A 59 -10.32 -15.62 -1.73
N GLY A 60 -9.26 -15.45 -2.53
CA GLY A 60 -9.35 -15.10 -3.94
C GLY A 60 -9.88 -13.68 -4.21
N ARG A 61 -10.08 -12.83 -3.17
CA ARG A 61 -10.74 -11.54 -3.28
C ARG A 61 -10.06 -10.49 -2.41
N PHE A 62 -10.11 -9.24 -2.86
CA PHE A 62 -9.62 -8.10 -2.08
C PHE A 62 -10.30 -6.81 -2.50
N SER A 63 -10.24 -5.83 -1.63
CA SER A 63 -10.61 -4.44 -1.93
C SER A 63 -9.38 -3.55 -2.05
N VAL A 64 -9.55 -2.43 -2.75
CA VAL A 64 -8.57 -1.35 -2.84
C VAL A 64 -9.26 -0.06 -2.43
N SER A 65 -8.75 0.61 -1.40
CA SER A 65 -9.13 1.98 -1.07
C SER A 65 -8.03 2.91 -1.58
N ILE A 66 -8.36 3.79 -2.51
CA ILE A 66 -7.43 4.79 -3.04
C ILE A 66 -7.35 5.91 -2.01
N LEU A 67 -6.21 6.02 -1.32
CA LEU A 67 -6.02 7.02 -0.28
C LEU A 67 -5.84 8.42 -0.87
N SER A 68 -6.36 9.44 -0.18
CA SER A 68 -6.21 10.82 -0.58
C SER A 68 -5.12 11.55 0.23
N GLU A 69 -4.74 12.74 -0.23
CA GLU A 69 -3.86 13.64 0.54
C GLU A 69 -4.47 14.07 1.89
N LYS A 70 -5.77 13.82 2.11
CA LYS A 70 -6.50 14.07 3.37
C LYS A 70 -6.56 12.85 4.28
N THR A 71 -6.21 11.66 3.80
CA THR A 71 -6.17 10.44 4.62
C THR A 71 -5.21 10.63 5.79
N THR A 72 -5.64 10.29 7.00
CA THR A 72 -4.84 10.48 8.21
C THR A 72 -3.68 9.50 8.29
N GLN A 73 -2.63 9.90 9.01
CA GLN A 73 -1.49 9.02 9.25
C GLN A 73 -1.87 7.75 10.04
N ASN A 74 -2.96 7.78 10.79
CA ASN A 74 -3.46 6.62 11.55
C ASN A 74 -3.78 5.43 10.65
N VAL A 75 -4.42 5.66 9.49
CA VAL A 75 -4.71 4.63 8.49
C VAL A 75 -3.41 3.96 8.03
N ILE A 76 -2.42 4.78 7.64
CA ILE A 76 -1.13 4.30 7.13
C ILE A 76 -0.36 3.56 8.24
N ALA A 77 -0.37 4.10 9.45
CA ALA A 77 0.32 3.49 10.60
C ALA A 77 -0.28 2.12 10.95
N LYS A 78 -1.60 2.05 11.11
CA LYS A 78 -2.30 0.81 11.51
C LYS A 78 -2.21 -0.27 10.44
N LEU A 79 -2.41 0.08 9.17
CA LEU A 79 -2.40 -0.88 8.07
C LEU A 79 -0.99 -1.18 7.53
N GLY A 80 -0.05 -0.23 7.62
CA GLY A 80 1.27 -0.34 7.01
C GLY A 80 2.39 -0.89 7.91
N PHE A 81 2.32 -0.67 9.23
CA PHE A 81 3.44 -0.95 10.15
C PHE A 81 3.17 -2.04 11.18
N SER A 82 1.99 -2.66 11.17
CA SER A 82 1.68 -3.84 11.99
C SER A 82 1.32 -5.05 11.14
N SER A 83 1.48 -6.25 11.66
CA SER A 83 1.03 -7.48 10.99
C SER A 83 -0.41 -7.80 11.39
N GLY A 84 -1.27 -8.12 10.41
CA GLY A 84 -2.62 -8.64 10.66
C GLY A 84 -2.62 -10.03 11.31
N ARG A 85 -1.44 -10.69 11.40
CA ARG A 85 -1.25 -11.95 12.11
C ARG A 85 -1.33 -11.75 13.62
N ASP A 86 -0.79 -10.63 14.10
CA ASP A 86 -0.62 -10.34 15.52
C ASP A 86 -1.61 -9.31 16.05
N THR A 87 -2.25 -8.55 15.14
CA THR A 87 -3.11 -7.39 15.49
C THR A 87 -4.37 -7.41 14.66
N ASP A 88 -5.52 -7.13 15.27
CA ASP A 88 -6.70 -6.74 14.51
C ASP A 88 -6.50 -5.32 13.97
N LYS A 89 -6.48 -5.20 12.64
CA LYS A 89 -6.17 -3.94 11.98
C LYS A 89 -7.37 -3.03 11.80
N PHE A 90 -8.58 -3.60 11.91
CA PHE A 90 -9.84 -2.89 11.75
C PHE A 90 -10.62 -2.78 13.06
N ASP A 91 -10.04 -3.26 14.17
CA ASP A 91 -10.62 -3.10 15.49
C ASP A 91 -10.40 -1.68 16.05
N GLY A 92 -11.41 -1.19 16.76
CA GLY A 92 -11.43 0.14 17.39
C GLY A 92 -11.72 1.29 16.41
N ASP A 93 -11.95 2.48 16.98
CA ASP A 93 -12.31 3.71 16.26
C ASP A 93 -11.05 4.50 15.81
N ILE A 94 -10.01 3.80 15.31
CA ILE A 94 -8.75 4.47 14.93
C ILE A 94 -8.91 5.20 13.60
N PHE A 95 -9.71 4.65 12.68
CA PHE A 95 -10.09 5.26 11.42
C PHE A 95 -11.45 4.72 10.95
N ALA A 96 -12.16 5.50 10.14
CA ALA A 96 -13.44 5.08 9.58
C ALA A 96 -13.24 4.05 8.45
N TRP A 97 -13.99 2.96 8.52
CA TRP A 97 -14.02 1.91 7.52
C TRP A 97 -15.43 1.30 7.42
N GLU A 98 -15.70 0.61 6.31
CA GLU A 98 -16.97 -0.07 6.07
C GLU A 98 -16.77 -1.34 5.22
N TYR A 99 -17.85 -2.10 5.00
CA TYR A 99 -17.83 -3.21 4.04
C TYR A 99 -18.39 -2.78 2.68
N MET A 100 -17.67 -3.16 1.60
CA MET A 100 -18.13 -3.12 0.21
C MET A 100 -18.00 -4.52 -0.37
N ASP A 101 -19.07 -5.11 -0.88
CA ASP A 101 -19.12 -6.52 -1.33
C ASP A 101 -18.59 -7.54 -0.31
N GLY A 102 -18.77 -7.28 0.97
CA GLY A 102 -18.26 -8.11 2.06
C GLY A 102 -16.75 -7.99 2.30
N LEU A 103 -16.06 -7.04 1.68
CA LEU A 103 -14.65 -6.74 1.88
C LEU A 103 -14.45 -5.42 2.62
N PRO A 104 -13.50 -5.31 3.55
CA PRO A 104 -13.26 -4.07 4.27
C PRO A 104 -12.65 -3.01 3.37
N VAL A 105 -13.19 -1.79 3.38
CA VAL A 105 -12.66 -0.60 2.72
C VAL A 105 -12.44 0.52 3.72
N VAL A 106 -11.36 1.28 3.55
CA VAL A 106 -11.07 2.46 4.35
C VAL A 106 -11.90 3.63 3.85
N ASN A 107 -12.89 4.06 4.65
CA ASN A 107 -13.78 5.16 4.29
C ASN A 107 -13.24 6.54 4.72
N GLU A 108 -12.19 6.57 5.55
CA GLU A 108 -11.59 7.80 6.04
C GLU A 108 -10.84 8.57 4.95
N ASN A 109 -11.53 9.55 4.36
CA ASN A 109 -10.98 10.44 3.32
C ASN A 109 -10.36 9.71 2.11
N SER A 110 -10.87 8.54 1.74
CA SER A 110 -10.47 7.86 0.51
C SER A 110 -11.10 8.54 -0.73
N CYS A 111 -10.42 8.46 -1.88
CA CYS A 111 -10.93 8.96 -3.16
C CYS A 111 -11.92 8.02 -3.80
N ALA A 112 -11.64 6.72 -3.72
CA ALA A 112 -12.46 5.70 -4.35
C ALA A 112 -12.21 4.33 -3.70
N HIS A 113 -13.18 3.43 -3.87
CA HIS A 113 -13.09 2.03 -3.49
C HIS A 113 -13.27 1.14 -4.71
N ILE A 114 -12.55 0.03 -4.72
CA ILE A 114 -12.64 -1.01 -5.75
C ILE A 114 -12.70 -2.35 -5.05
N THR A 115 -13.56 -3.26 -5.52
CA THR A 115 -13.51 -4.68 -5.15
C THR A 115 -13.06 -5.50 -6.33
N ALA A 116 -12.26 -6.54 -6.11
CA ALA A 116 -11.67 -7.33 -7.18
C ALA A 116 -11.54 -8.81 -6.80
N GLU A 117 -11.66 -9.66 -7.81
CA GLU A 117 -11.46 -11.10 -7.73
C GLU A 117 -10.20 -11.51 -8.47
N VAL A 118 -9.37 -12.32 -7.82
CA VAL A 118 -8.07 -12.75 -8.34
C VAL A 118 -8.24 -13.63 -9.56
N ILE A 119 -7.55 -13.27 -10.65
CA ILE A 119 -7.43 -14.09 -11.86
C ILE A 119 -6.20 -14.98 -11.77
N THR A 120 -5.06 -14.41 -11.39
CA THR A 120 -3.79 -15.13 -11.28
C THR A 120 -2.81 -14.41 -10.37
N MET A 121 -1.88 -15.18 -9.80
CA MET A 121 -0.78 -14.69 -8.98
C MET A 121 0.53 -15.20 -9.57
N THR A 122 1.37 -14.31 -10.05
CA THR A 122 2.68 -14.64 -10.62
C THR A 122 3.77 -14.36 -9.62
N GLU A 123 4.53 -15.38 -9.29
CA GLU A 123 5.64 -15.29 -8.34
C GLU A 123 6.84 -14.59 -8.96
N MET A 124 7.39 -13.63 -8.23
CA MET A 124 8.69 -13.00 -8.45
C MET A 124 9.60 -13.34 -7.25
N GLU A 125 10.85 -12.86 -7.24
CA GLU A 125 11.81 -13.19 -6.17
C GLU A 125 11.27 -12.87 -4.76
N THR A 126 10.84 -11.64 -4.52
CA THR A 126 10.38 -11.15 -3.20
C THR A 126 8.89 -10.82 -3.14
N HIS A 127 8.23 -10.76 -4.28
CA HIS A 127 6.84 -10.31 -4.41
C HIS A 127 6.02 -11.27 -5.27
N TYR A 128 4.70 -11.09 -5.20
CA TYR A 128 3.75 -11.58 -6.19
C TYR A 128 3.15 -10.42 -6.97
N VAL A 129 3.01 -10.60 -8.27
CA VAL A 129 2.13 -9.77 -9.10
C VAL A 129 0.77 -10.46 -9.14
N ILE A 130 -0.25 -9.79 -8.63
CA ILE A 130 -1.62 -10.31 -8.57
C ILE A 130 -2.44 -9.57 -9.61
N LEU A 131 -2.96 -10.29 -10.60
CA LEU A 131 -3.93 -9.77 -11.56
C LEU A 131 -5.33 -10.11 -11.06
N ALA A 132 -6.22 -9.13 -11.02
CA ALA A 132 -7.56 -9.30 -10.51
C ALA A 132 -8.58 -8.53 -11.37
N ARG A 133 -9.75 -9.13 -11.56
CA ARG A 133 -10.90 -8.53 -12.24
C ARG A 133 -11.67 -7.65 -11.27
N VAL A 134 -11.88 -6.42 -11.66
CA VAL A 134 -12.73 -5.49 -10.91
C VAL A 134 -14.17 -6.03 -10.92
N GLN A 135 -14.77 -6.11 -9.74
CA GLN A 135 -16.17 -6.53 -9.55
C GLN A 135 -17.06 -5.30 -9.37
N ASP A 136 -16.62 -4.34 -8.56
CA ASP A 136 -17.31 -3.07 -8.35
C ASP A 136 -16.32 -1.95 -8.08
N ALA A 137 -16.71 -0.71 -8.38
CA ALA A 137 -15.90 0.49 -8.17
C ALA A 137 -16.78 1.69 -7.85
N LYS A 138 -16.40 2.49 -6.84
CA LYS A 138 -17.15 3.65 -6.36
C LYS A 138 -16.22 4.81 -6.06
N VAL A 139 -16.49 5.98 -6.63
CA VAL A 139 -15.85 7.25 -6.22
C VAL A 139 -16.49 7.73 -4.92
N THR A 140 -15.68 8.08 -3.93
CA THR A 140 -16.13 8.47 -2.58
C THR A 140 -15.88 9.94 -2.29
N SER A 141 -14.94 10.58 -2.98
CA SER A 141 -14.66 12.01 -2.82
C SER A 141 -13.96 12.60 -4.04
N ASP A 142 -13.94 13.93 -4.13
CA ASP A 142 -13.19 14.69 -5.14
C ASP A 142 -11.79 15.08 -4.65
N TYR A 143 -11.28 14.44 -3.57
CA TYR A 143 -9.94 14.72 -3.06
C TYR A 143 -8.85 14.25 -4.02
N ASN A 144 -7.70 14.91 -3.98
CA ASN A 144 -6.53 14.47 -4.74
C ASN A 144 -6.02 13.12 -4.22
N PRO A 145 -5.81 12.11 -5.09
CA PRO A 145 -5.18 10.86 -4.69
C PRO A 145 -3.78 11.11 -4.12
N MET A 146 -3.46 10.44 -3.03
CA MET A 146 -2.13 10.50 -2.43
C MET A 146 -1.12 9.77 -3.31
N THR A 147 -0.10 10.48 -3.80
CA THR A 147 1.04 9.85 -4.45
C THR A 147 2.08 9.43 -3.41
N TYR A 148 2.89 8.42 -3.76
CA TYR A 148 4.01 8.00 -2.91
C TYR A 148 5.03 9.13 -2.71
N LYS A 149 5.22 9.98 -3.74
CA LYS A 149 6.03 11.19 -3.65
C LYS A 149 5.49 12.17 -2.60
N TYR A 150 4.18 12.46 -2.63
CA TYR A 150 3.53 13.32 -1.64
C TYR A 150 3.72 12.77 -0.22
N TYR A 151 3.53 11.47 -0.04
CA TYR A 151 3.72 10.80 1.25
C TYR A 151 5.13 11.01 1.81
N HIS A 152 6.18 10.91 0.98
CA HIS A 152 7.56 11.10 1.43
C HIS A 152 7.97 12.56 1.58
N GLU A 153 7.59 13.43 0.65
CA GLU A 153 8.06 14.82 0.63
C GLU A 153 7.24 15.74 1.53
N VAL A 154 5.93 15.53 1.63
CA VAL A 154 5.01 16.39 2.39
C VAL A 154 4.71 15.81 3.76
N ILE A 155 4.24 14.56 3.82
CA ILE A 155 3.88 13.90 5.08
C ILE A 155 5.14 13.45 5.84
N LYS A 156 6.31 13.34 5.19
CA LYS A 156 7.57 12.84 5.76
C LYS A 156 7.46 11.39 6.25
N GLY A 157 6.59 10.61 5.63
CA GLY A 157 6.38 9.20 5.94
C GLY A 157 7.58 8.33 5.55
N LYS A 158 7.71 7.18 6.22
CA LYS A 158 8.79 6.21 5.97
C LYS A 158 8.23 4.98 5.25
N ALA A 159 9.02 4.42 4.33
CA ALA A 159 8.70 3.14 3.72
C ALA A 159 9.02 1.98 4.67
N PRO A 160 8.13 0.99 4.87
CA PRO A 160 8.49 -0.23 5.57
C PRO A 160 9.51 -1.03 4.75
N LYS A 161 10.37 -1.82 5.42
CA LYS A 161 11.43 -2.62 4.76
C LYS A 161 10.95 -3.56 3.66
N ASN A 162 9.69 -3.95 3.71
CA ASN A 162 9.06 -4.87 2.75
C ASN A 162 8.42 -4.15 1.55
N ALA A 163 8.51 -2.83 1.45
CA ALA A 163 8.00 -2.10 0.29
C ALA A 163 8.93 -2.31 -0.93
N PRO A 164 8.37 -2.47 -2.16
CA PRO A 164 9.19 -2.59 -3.38
C PRO A 164 10.14 -1.42 -3.60
N THR A 165 9.77 -0.26 -3.06
CA THR A 165 10.50 1.01 -3.16
C THR A 165 11.31 1.35 -1.92
N TYR A 166 11.53 0.39 -0.99
CA TYR A 166 12.32 0.62 0.21
C TYR A 166 13.77 0.99 -0.16
N GLN A 167 14.22 2.09 0.39
CA GLN A 167 15.61 2.54 0.32
C GLN A 167 16.23 2.34 1.71
N ALA A 168 17.25 1.50 1.78
CA ALA A 168 18.04 1.40 3.01
C ALA A 168 18.69 2.77 3.29
N PRO A 169 18.72 3.24 4.56
CA PRO A 169 19.49 4.42 4.89
C PRO A 169 20.92 4.23 4.40
N GLU A 170 21.44 5.18 3.62
CA GLU A 170 22.86 5.18 3.29
C GLU A 170 23.66 5.07 4.59
N LYS A 171 24.54 4.10 4.67
CA LYS A 171 25.52 4.07 5.75
C LYS A 171 26.32 5.36 5.61
N ILE A 172 26.10 6.30 6.52
CA ILE A 172 26.97 7.46 6.67
C ILE A 172 28.35 6.88 6.95
N THR A 173 29.17 6.78 5.93
CA THR A 173 30.59 6.49 6.12
C THR A 173 31.15 7.76 6.74
N ASP A 174 31.66 7.65 7.98
CA ASP A 174 32.34 8.69 8.74
C ASP A 174 33.60 9.20 8.00
N LYS A 175 33.44 9.83 6.85
CA LYS A 175 34.54 10.43 6.08
C LYS A 175 34.46 11.94 5.89
N GLU A 176 33.44 12.62 6.45
CA GLU A 176 33.33 14.09 6.32
C GLU A 176 33.40 14.87 7.64
N THR A 177 33.88 14.25 8.72
CA THR A 177 34.07 14.96 10.00
C THR A 177 35.49 15.52 10.22
N TRP A 178 36.35 15.55 9.21
CA TRP A 178 37.72 16.05 9.35
C TRP A 178 38.01 17.39 8.66
N ALA A 179 37.02 18.13 8.18
CA ALA A 179 37.23 19.37 7.42
C ALA A 179 36.72 20.64 8.09
N CYS A 180 36.58 20.70 9.41
CA CYS A 180 36.23 21.96 10.08
C CYS A 180 36.93 22.15 11.44
N GLN A 181 38.25 21.96 11.48
CA GLN A 181 39.07 22.34 12.63
C GLN A 181 40.39 23.01 12.25
N ILE A 182 40.45 23.77 11.16
CA ILE A 182 41.56 24.71 10.91
C ILE A 182 40.97 25.97 10.31
N CYS A 183 40.42 26.86 11.12
CA CYS A 183 40.39 28.32 10.99
C CYS A 183 39.97 28.86 12.35
N GLY A 184 40.96 29.06 13.18
CA GLY A 184 40.85 29.68 14.49
C GLY A 184 41.08 31.14 14.45
#